data_293dfcfb2625cff75a3afad8e0f435b3
#
_entry.id   293dfcfb2625cff75a3afad8e0f435b3
#
_cell.length_a   1.000
_cell.length_b   1.000
_cell.length_c   1.000
_cell.angle_alpha   90.00
_cell.angle_beta   90.00
_cell.angle_gamma   90.00
#
_symmetry.space_group_name_H-M   'P 1'
#
loop_
_entity.id
_entity.type
_entity.pdbx_description
1 polymer ?
#
loop_
_entity_poly.entity_id
_entity_poly.type
_entity_poly.pdbx_seq_one_letter_code
_entity_poly.pdbx_strand_id
1 'polypeptide(L)'
;MTVTDNPADTAGQAAAGRPAFVSRSVLVTGGNRGIGLAIARRLAADGHKVAVTHRGSGAPDDDLFAVECDVTDTAAVDAAFSRVEEHQGPVEVLVANAGVTADMLIMRMSDESFEKVIDANLTGVFRVAKRASRNMIKKRFGRMIFMGSVAGLTGLPGQANYSASKAGLVGMARSLTRELGSRSITANVVAPGFIDTAMTRALDQKQQEIALQAIPLQRIGYVEEVAGVISFLASEDAGYISGAVIPVDGGLGMGH
;
A
#
# COMPACT_ATOMS: atom_id res chain seq x y z
N MET A 1 43.69 43.42 15.17
CA MET A 1 42.42 43.12 14.50
C MET A 1 41.58 42.27 15.42
N THR A 2 40.73 42.90 16.17
CA THR A 2 39.83 42.30 17.17
C THR A 2 38.56 41.90 16.47
N VAL A 3 38.28 40.61 16.45
CA VAL A 3 36.99 40.05 15.97
C VAL A 3 36.01 40.21 17.12
N THR A 4 35.01 41.01 16.94
CA THR A 4 33.89 41.17 17.87
C THR A 4 32.86 40.09 17.57
N ASP A 5 32.75 39.12 18.49
CA ASP A 5 31.63 38.18 18.52
C ASP A 5 30.33 38.96 18.83
N ASN A 6 29.35 38.80 17.95
CA ASN A 6 27.99 39.33 18.14
C ASN A 6 27.08 38.17 18.65
N PRO A 7 26.69 38.13 19.94
CA PRO A 7 25.81 37.11 20.48
C PRO A 7 24.34 37.59 20.43
N ALA A 8 23.76 37.64 19.25
CA ALA A 8 22.34 37.94 19.14
C ALA A 8 21.79 37.39 17.80
N ASP A 9 21.54 36.08 17.74
CA ASP A 9 20.50 35.50 16.86
C ASP A 9 20.29 33.98 17.14
N THR A 10 20.10 33.62 18.39
CA THR A 10 19.64 32.25 18.76
C THR A 10 18.43 32.30 19.67
N ALA A 11 17.45 33.11 19.34
CA ALA A 11 16.18 33.13 20.05
C ALA A 11 15.04 32.89 19.06
N GLY A 12 14.43 31.71 19.11
CA GLY A 12 13.06 31.52 18.67
C GLY A 12 12.79 30.74 17.40
N GLN A 13 13.40 29.57 17.19
CA GLN A 13 12.63 28.52 16.54
C GLN A 13 11.84 27.80 17.61
N ALA A 14 10.64 28.33 17.92
CA ALA A 14 9.65 27.63 18.70
C ALA A 14 9.46 26.24 18.07
N ALA A 15 9.59 25.20 18.86
CA ALA A 15 9.26 23.84 18.47
C ALA A 15 7.82 23.88 17.90
N ALA A 16 7.71 23.77 16.59
CA ALA A 16 6.41 23.65 15.95
C ALA A 16 5.76 22.41 16.56
N GLY A 17 4.71 22.61 17.35
CA GLY A 17 3.98 21.53 18.01
C GLY A 17 3.59 20.51 16.95
N ARG A 18 3.61 19.21 17.33
CA ARG A 18 3.19 18.12 16.46
C ARG A 18 1.84 18.48 15.85
N PRO A 19 1.67 18.40 14.52
CA PRO A 19 0.42 18.79 13.89
C PRO A 19 -0.74 17.99 14.51
N ALA A 20 -1.86 18.64 14.75
CA ALA A 20 -3.06 17.99 15.27
C ALA A 20 -3.49 16.89 14.31
N PHE A 21 -4.02 15.79 14.86
CA PHE A 21 -4.56 14.70 14.05
C PHE A 21 -5.62 15.24 13.06
N VAL A 22 -5.49 14.85 11.80
CA VAL A 22 -6.45 15.20 10.74
C VAL A 22 -7.08 13.92 10.20
N SER A 23 -8.40 13.78 10.38
CA SER A 23 -9.16 12.69 9.78
C SER A 23 -9.15 12.80 8.26
N ARG A 24 -8.77 11.73 7.56
CA ARG A 24 -8.64 11.66 6.11
C ARG A 24 -9.67 10.72 5.49
N SER A 25 -10.05 10.98 4.25
CA SER A 25 -10.81 10.05 3.42
C SER A 25 -9.86 9.01 2.82
N VAL A 26 -10.04 7.75 3.23
CA VAL A 26 -9.17 6.62 2.86
C VAL A 26 -9.94 5.64 1.98
N LEU A 27 -9.29 5.14 0.93
CA LEU A 27 -9.78 4.02 0.13
C LEU A 27 -8.77 2.87 0.17
N VAL A 28 -9.23 1.68 0.59
CA VAL A 28 -8.44 0.44 0.57
C VAL A 28 -9.03 -0.50 -0.47
N THR A 29 -8.32 -0.74 -1.57
CA THR A 29 -8.80 -1.69 -2.58
C THR A 29 -8.58 -3.14 -2.11
N GLY A 30 -9.59 -4.01 -2.32
CA GLY A 30 -9.54 -5.38 -1.79
C GLY A 30 -9.50 -5.41 -0.26
N GLY A 31 -10.16 -4.44 0.39
CA GLY A 31 -10.11 -4.22 1.83
C GLY A 31 -11.13 -5.03 2.63
N ASN A 32 -11.83 -5.97 2.03
CA ASN A 32 -12.88 -6.75 2.71
C ASN A 32 -12.40 -8.05 3.37
N ARG A 33 -11.11 -8.39 3.27
CA ARG A 33 -10.50 -9.57 3.90
C ARG A 33 -8.97 -9.43 4.06
N GLY A 34 -8.39 -10.34 4.86
CA GLY A 34 -6.94 -10.49 5.03
C GLY A 34 -6.23 -9.20 5.41
N ILE A 35 -5.07 -8.93 4.79
CA ILE A 35 -4.25 -7.75 5.04
C ILE A 35 -5.05 -6.46 4.80
N GLY A 36 -5.80 -6.39 3.70
CA GLY A 36 -6.59 -5.21 3.35
C GLY A 36 -7.63 -4.85 4.42
N LEU A 37 -8.30 -5.85 5.00
CA LEU A 37 -9.26 -5.63 6.08
C LEU A 37 -8.59 -5.16 7.38
N ALA A 38 -7.45 -5.78 7.74
CA ALA A 38 -6.69 -5.34 8.91
C ALA A 38 -6.22 -3.88 8.77
N ILE A 39 -5.78 -3.49 7.56
CA ILE A 39 -5.43 -2.11 7.23
C ILE A 39 -6.64 -1.19 7.40
N ALA A 40 -7.79 -1.55 6.82
CA ALA A 40 -9.01 -0.74 6.88
C ALA A 40 -9.47 -0.54 8.33
N ARG A 41 -9.51 -1.59 9.14
CA ARG A 41 -9.85 -1.54 10.56
C ARG A 41 -8.90 -0.65 11.36
N ARG A 42 -7.60 -0.78 11.11
CA ARG A 42 -6.58 0.02 11.78
C ARG A 42 -6.76 1.51 11.45
N LEU A 43 -6.92 1.87 10.20
CA LEU A 43 -7.11 3.26 9.78
C LEU A 43 -8.43 3.85 10.29
N ALA A 44 -9.49 3.04 10.38
CA ALA A 44 -10.75 3.45 11.02
C ALA A 44 -10.58 3.68 12.53
N ALA A 45 -9.87 2.79 13.23
CA ALA A 45 -9.53 2.95 14.64
C ALA A 45 -8.64 4.16 14.92
N ASP A 46 -7.78 4.54 13.96
CA ASP A 46 -6.98 5.76 14.01
C ASP A 46 -7.82 7.04 13.78
N GLY A 47 -9.13 6.91 13.46
CA GLY A 47 -10.07 8.02 13.30
C GLY A 47 -10.26 8.53 11.87
N HIS A 48 -9.80 7.78 10.87
CA HIS A 48 -10.02 8.11 9.46
C HIS A 48 -11.40 7.63 8.99
N LYS A 49 -11.92 8.27 7.92
CA LYS A 49 -13.08 7.78 7.17
C LYS A 49 -12.61 6.75 6.16
N VAL A 50 -12.99 5.49 6.32
CA VAL A 50 -12.43 4.40 5.52
C VAL A 50 -13.51 3.73 4.67
N ALA A 51 -13.25 3.68 3.37
CA ALA A 51 -13.99 2.85 2.43
C ALA A 51 -13.11 1.70 1.94
N VAL A 52 -13.74 0.55 1.65
CA VAL A 52 -13.09 -0.62 1.10
C VAL A 52 -13.72 -1.02 -0.22
N THR A 53 -12.94 -1.69 -1.10
CA THR A 53 -13.54 -2.34 -2.26
C THR A 53 -13.47 -3.86 -2.16
N HIS A 54 -14.40 -4.52 -2.84
CA HIS A 54 -14.45 -5.97 -3.07
C HIS A 54 -14.85 -6.28 -4.50
N ARG A 55 -14.60 -7.51 -4.96
CA ARG A 55 -14.97 -7.98 -6.30
C ARG A 55 -16.09 -9.02 -6.19
N GLY A 56 -17.27 -8.57 -5.74
CA GLY A 56 -18.46 -9.44 -5.59
C GLY A 56 -18.49 -10.32 -4.33
N SER A 57 -17.45 -10.35 -3.50
CA SER A 57 -17.42 -11.18 -2.27
C SER A 57 -18.13 -10.56 -1.06
N GLY A 58 -18.75 -9.40 -1.24
CA GLY A 58 -19.51 -8.71 -0.21
C GLY A 58 -18.67 -7.79 0.69
N ALA A 59 -19.38 -7.01 1.49
CA ALA A 59 -18.79 -6.16 2.53
C ALA A 59 -18.25 -7.04 3.68
N PRO A 60 -17.23 -6.56 4.44
CA PRO A 60 -16.90 -7.16 5.72
C PRO A 60 -18.06 -7.00 6.71
N ASP A 61 -18.07 -7.81 7.78
CA ASP A 61 -19.09 -7.76 8.83
C ASP A 61 -18.91 -6.56 9.79
N ASP A 62 -18.48 -5.41 9.29
CA ASP A 62 -18.14 -4.23 10.05
C ASP A 62 -18.84 -3.00 9.47
N ASP A 63 -18.80 -1.90 10.19
CA ASP A 63 -19.37 -0.60 9.78
C ASP A 63 -18.55 0.10 8.65
N LEU A 64 -17.68 -0.62 7.95
CA LEU A 64 -16.89 -0.07 6.86
C LEU A 64 -17.74 0.11 5.59
N PHE A 65 -17.66 1.30 5.00
CA PHE A 65 -18.32 1.55 3.72
C PHE A 65 -17.67 0.72 2.62
N ALA A 66 -18.42 -0.22 2.04
CA ALA A 66 -17.92 -1.15 1.03
C ALA A 66 -18.54 -0.91 -0.34
N VAL A 67 -17.71 -0.95 -1.38
CA VAL A 67 -18.10 -0.73 -2.77
C VAL A 67 -17.57 -1.86 -3.64
N GLU A 68 -18.41 -2.39 -4.53
CA GLU A 68 -17.97 -3.33 -5.53
C GLU A 68 -17.10 -2.62 -6.59
N CYS A 69 -15.92 -3.20 -6.88
CA CYS A 69 -14.98 -2.66 -7.85
C CYS A 69 -14.02 -3.77 -8.34
N ASP A 70 -14.04 -4.03 -9.63
CA ASP A 70 -12.95 -4.74 -10.29
C ASP A 70 -11.92 -3.71 -10.77
N VAL A 71 -10.70 -3.78 -10.24
CA VAL A 71 -9.61 -2.86 -10.60
C VAL A 71 -9.10 -3.05 -12.03
N THR A 72 -9.50 -4.15 -12.70
CA THR A 72 -9.19 -4.39 -14.11
C THR A 72 -10.12 -3.62 -15.06
N ASP A 73 -11.24 -3.10 -14.55
CA ASP A 73 -12.20 -2.30 -15.30
C ASP A 73 -12.13 -0.81 -14.89
N THR A 74 -11.77 0.03 -15.87
CA THR A 74 -11.67 1.48 -15.65
C THR A 74 -13.01 2.12 -15.28
N ALA A 75 -14.11 1.65 -15.85
CA ALA A 75 -15.45 2.19 -15.55
C ALA A 75 -15.88 1.81 -14.12
N ALA A 76 -15.61 0.57 -13.70
CA ALA A 76 -15.84 0.12 -12.32
C ALA A 76 -15.01 0.92 -11.32
N VAL A 77 -13.75 1.24 -11.63
CA VAL A 77 -12.90 2.10 -10.81
C VAL A 77 -13.47 3.50 -10.69
N ASP A 78 -13.86 4.15 -11.81
CA ASP A 78 -14.44 5.50 -11.77
C ASP A 78 -15.76 5.53 -10.96
N ALA A 79 -16.62 4.53 -11.14
CA ALA A 79 -17.89 4.40 -10.40
C ALA A 79 -17.65 4.19 -8.89
N ALA A 80 -16.70 3.32 -8.52
CA ALA A 80 -16.37 3.08 -7.12
C ALA A 80 -15.83 4.34 -6.43
N PHE A 81 -14.91 5.06 -7.08
CA PHE A 81 -14.41 6.33 -6.55
C PHE A 81 -15.52 7.37 -6.39
N SER A 82 -16.43 7.49 -7.35
CA SER A 82 -17.55 8.43 -7.26
C SER A 82 -18.44 8.14 -6.05
N ARG A 83 -18.77 6.87 -5.81
CA ARG A 83 -19.57 6.45 -4.62
C ARG A 83 -18.83 6.73 -3.31
N VAL A 84 -17.51 6.46 -3.26
CA VAL A 84 -16.70 6.73 -2.07
C VAL A 84 -16.61 8.24 -1.80
N GLU A 85 -16.38 9.03 -2.85
CA GLU A 85 -16.28 10.49 -2.75
C GLU A 85 -17.60 11.16 -2.35
N GLU A 86 -18.73 10.61 -2.78
CA GLU A 86 -20.06 11.04 -2.37
C GLU A 86 -20.32 10.74 -0.89
N HIS A 87 -19.86 9.57 -0.40
CA HIS A 87 -20.08 9.13 0.98
C HIS A 87 -19.21 9.86 2.00
N GLN A 88 -17.90 10.01 1.70
CA GLN A 88 -16.91 10.46 2.69
C GLN A 88 -16.00 11.61 2.23
N GLY A 89 -16.21 12.11 1.03
CA GLY A 89 -15.39 13.17 0.40
C GLY A 89 -14.25 12.61 -0.42
N PRO A 90 -13.53 13.49 -1.13
CA PRO A 90 -12.46 13.12 -2.05
C PRO A 90 -11.39 12.26 -1.38
N VAL A 91 -10.97 11.17 -2.03
CA VAL A 91 -9.94 10.26 -1.52
C VAL A 91 -8.61 10.99 -1.36
N GLU A 92 -8.10 11.01 -0.14
CA GLU A 92 -6.84 11.65 0.26
C GLU A 92 -5.74 10.62 0.53
N VAL A 93 -6.13 9.40 0.95
CA VAL A 93 -5.22 8.28 1.16
C VAL A 93 -5.71 7.09 0.33
N LEU A 94 -4.88 6.59 -0.55
CA LEU A 94 -5.12 5.38 -1.34
C LEU A 94 -4.20 4.26 -0.87
N VAL A 95 -4.79 3.14 -0.44
CA VAL A 95 -4.08 1.89 -0.23
C VAL A 95 -4.47 0.92 -1.35
N ALA A 96 -3.60 0.78 -2.35
CA ALA A 96 -3.81 -0.12 -3.48
C ALA A 96 -3.35 -1.53 -3.10
N ASN A 97 -4.28 -2.29 -2.50
CA ASN A 97 -4.02 -3.62 -1.96
C ASN A 97 -4.62 -4.75 -2.82
N ALA A 98 -5.65 -4.49 -3.61
CA ALA A 98 -6.25 -5.51 -4.48
C ALA A 98 -5.21 -6.20 -5.35
N GLY A 99 -5.26 -7.53 -5.41
CA GLY A 99 -4.35 -8.32 -6.21
C GLY A 99 -4.73 -9.80 -6.25
N VAL A 100 -4.13 -10.52 -7.18
CA VAL A 100 -4.32 -11.95 -7.40
C VAL A 100 -2.96 -12.64 -7.58
N THR A 101 -2.92 -13.95 -7.34
CA THR A 101 -1.81 -14.83 -7.72
C THR A 101 -2.31 -15.88 -8.73
N ALA A 102 -1.41 -16.33 -9.58
CA ALA A 102 -1.61 -17.47 -10.46
C ALA A 102 -0.25 -18.16 -10.64
N ASP A 103 0.15 -18.88 -9.59
CA ASP A 103 1.48 -19.47 -9.48
C ASP A 103 1.63 -20.66 -10.42
N MET A 104 2.66 -20.60 -11.27
CA MET A 104 2.96 -21.61 -12.27
C MET A 104 4.45 -21.53 -12.66
N LEU A 105 5.13 -22.66 -12.77
CA LEU A 105 6.49 -22.69 -13.31
C LEU A 105 6.52 -22.15 -14.74
N ILE A 106 7.58 -21.41 -15.10
CA ILE A 106 7.68 -20.66 -16.36
C ILE A 106 7.34 -21.49 -17.61
N MET A 107 7.74 -22.77 -17.65
CA MET A 107 7.47 -23.66 -18.79
C MET A 107 5.99 -24.04 -18.96
N ARG A 108 5.15 -23.78 -17.96
CA ARG A 108 3.70 -24.07 -17.99
C ARG A 108 2.84 -22.82 -17.87
N MET A 109 3.46 -21.65 -17.62
CA MET A 109 2.74 -20.38 -17.48
C MET A 109 2.26 -19.93 -18.87
N SER A 110 0.95 -19.81 -19.06
CA SER A 110 0.41 -19.26 -20.30
C SER A 110 0.46 -17.71 -20.29
N ASP A 111 0.43 -17.12 -21.49
CA ASP A 111 0.39 -15.67 -21.66
C ASP A 111 -0.82 -15.07 -20.93
N GLU A 112 -2.00 -15.72 -21.01
CA GLU A 112 -3.21 -15.25 -20.35
C GLU A 112 -3.08 -15.27 -18.83
N SER A 113 -2.37 -16.29 -18.27
CA SER A 113 -2.10 -16.35 -16.82
C SER A 113 -1.16 -15.24 -16.38
N PHE A 114 -0.15 -14.95 -17.19
CA PHE A 114 0.78 -13.86 -16.97
C PHE A 114 0.05 -12.50 -17.03
N GLU A 115 -0.66 -12.23 -18.12
CA GLU A 115 -1.38 -10.98 -18.38
C GLU A 115 -2.44 -10.69 -17.31
N LYS A 116 -3.19 -11.72 -16.88
CA LYS A 116 -4.20 -11.61 -15.82
C LYS A 116 -3.61 -11.07 -14.52
N VAL A 117 -2.42 -11.54 -14.13
CA VAL A 117 -1.76 -11.08 -12.90
C VAL A 117 -1.20 -9.66 -13.09
N ILE A 118 -0.60 -9.37 -14.24
CA ILE A 118 -0.12 -8.01 -14.57
C ILE A 118 -1.29 -7.02 -14.58
N ASP A 119 -2.40 -7.37 -15.22
CA ASP A 119 -3.55 -6.46 -15.32
C ASP A 119 -4.16 -6.15 -13.94
N ALA A 120 -4.33 -7.14 -13.09
CA ALA A 120 -4.88 -6.90 -11.75
C ALA A 120 -3.88 -6.17 -10.83
N ASN A 121 -2.61 -6.63 -10.77
CA ASN A 121 -1.67 -6.23 -9.72
C ASN A 121 -0.85 -4.98 -10.07
N LEU A 122 -0.71 -4.66 -11.35
CA LEU A 122 0.07 -3.50 -11.82
C LEU A 122 -0.81 -2.50 -12.56
N THR A 123 -1.49 -2.92 -13.62
CA THR A 123 -2.35 -2.01 -14.40
C THR A 123 -3.56 -1.55 -13.57
N GLY A 124 -4.14 -2.43 -12.76
CA GLY A 124 -5.23 -2.08 -11.84
C GLY A 124 -4.79 -1.05 -10.79
N VAL A 125 -3.59 -1.22 -10.24
CA VAL A 125 -3.00 -0.23 -9.31
C VAL A 125 -2.76 1.11 -10.02
N PHE A 126 -2.28 1.09 -11.26
CA PHE A 126 -2.18 2.31 -12.07
C PHE A 126 -3.54 3.00 -12.26
N ARG A 127 -4.61 2.25 -12.58
CA ARG A 127 -5.96 2.83 -12.77
C ARG A 127 -6.45 3.54 -11.51
N VAL A 128 -6.34 2.90 -10.33
CA VAL A 128 -6.79 3.51 -9.07
C VAL A 128 -5.90 4.68 -8.65
N ALA A 129 -4.58 4.61 -8.85
CA ALA A 129 -3.65 5.71 -8.58
C ALA A 129 -3.94 6.92 -9.47
N LYS A 130 -4.15 6.71 -10.78
CA LYS A 130 -4.55 7.74 -11.74
C LYS A 130 -5.87 8.40 -11.35
N ARG A 131 -6.87 7.62 -10.89
CA ARG A 131 -8.15 8.17 -10.47
C ARG A 131 -8.03 8.99 -9.18
N ALA A 132 -7.30 8.50 -8.20
CA ALA A 132 -7.05 9.21 -6.94
C ALA A 132 -6.27 10.54 -7.16
N SER A 133 -5.28 10.54 -8.04
CA SER A 133 -4.41 11.70 -8.27
C SER A 133 -5.19 12.96 -8.67
N ARG A 134 -6.31 12.85 -9.36
CA ARG A 134 -7.14 13.98 -9.81
C ARG A 134 -7.53 14.93 -8.67
N ASN A 135 -7.98 14.37 -7.55
CA ASN A 135 -8.39 15.15 -6.38
C ASN A 135 -7.21 15.48 -5.46
N MET A 136 -6.25 14.57 -5.31
CA MET A 136 -5.03 14.82 -4.53
C MET A 136 -4.25 16.03 -5.07
N ILE A 137 -4.12 16.15 -6.41
CA ILE A 137 -3.46 17.31 -7.06
C ILE A 137 -4.20 18.62 -6.73
N LYS A 138 -5.54 18.63 -6.81
CA LYS A 138 -6.36 19.81 -6.50
C LYS A 138 -6.24 20.22 -5.03
N LYS A 139 -6.25 19.24 -4.13
CA LYS A 139 -6.14 19.46 -2.68
C LYS A 139 -4.72 19.73 -2.21
N ARG A 140 -3.71 19.49 -3.06
CA ARG A 140 -2.28 19.57 -2.72
C ARG A 140 -1.93 18.70 -1.49
N PHE A 141 -2.55 17.54 -1.42
CA PHE A 141 -2.30 16.52 -0.40
C PHE A 141 -2.66 15.14 -0.96
N GLY A 142 -1.84 14.13 -0.67
CA GLY A 142 -2.15 12.76 -0.99
C GLY A 142 -1.14 11.78 -0.40
N ARG A 143 -1.62 10.58 -0.09
CA ARG A 143 -0.81 9.42 0.30
C ARG A 143 -1.20 8.25 -0.60
N MET A 144 -0.27 7.82 -1.44
CA MET A 144 -0.42 6.62 -2.27
C MET A 144 0.45 5.52 -1.70
N ILE A 145 -0.16 4.42 -1.26
CA ILE A 145 0.54 3.29 -0.65
C ILE A 145 0.20 2.05 -1.47
N PHE A 146 1.21 1.47 -2.10
CA PHE A 146 1.05 0.31 -2.98
C PHE A 146 1.49 -0.96 -2.26
N MET A 147 0.64 -1.98 -2.26
CA MET A 147 0.97 -3.27 -1.67
C MET A 147 1.87 -4.07 -2.63
N GLY A 148 3.16 -3.99 -2.36
CA GLY A 148 4.19 -4.83 -2.97
C GLY A 148 4.18 -6.26 -2.44
N SER A 149 5.34 -6.88 -2.45
CA SER A 149 5.63 -8.17 -1.82
C SER A 149 7.15 -8.36 -1.78
N VAL A 150 7.64 -9.12 -0.82
CA VAL A 150 9.01 -9.60 -0.83
C VAL A 150 9.33 -10.34 -2.14
N ALA A 151 8.36 -11.07 -2.71
CA ALA A 151 8.50 -11.72 -4.01
C ALA A 151 8.83 -10.76 -5.17
N GLY A 152 8.40 -9.49 -5.07
CA GLY A 152 8.77 -8.45 -6.04
C GLY A 152 10.20 -7.94 -5.87
N LEU A 153 10.85 -8.22 -4.75
CA LEU A 153 12.23 -7.83 -4.44
C LEU A 153 13.22 -8.96 -4.73
N THR A 154 12.89 -10.17 -4.26
CA THR A 154 13.78 -11.34 -4.33
C THR A 154 13.48 -12.29 -5.50
N GLY A 155 12.27 -12.23 -6.05
CA GLY A 155 11.73 -13.27 -6.93
C GLY A 155 11.40 -14.55 -6.17
N LEU A 156 10.40 -15.31 -6.66
CA LEU A 156 10.07 -16.64 -6.14
C LEU A 156 9.82 -17.61 -7.30
N PRO A 157 10.30 -18.85 -7.22
CA PRO A 157 9.99 -19.87 -8.22
C PRO A 157 8.49 -20.04 -8.39
N GLY A 158 8.02 -20.10 -9.63
CA GLY A 158 6.61 -20.23 -9.95
C GLY A 158 5.81 -18.92 -9.91
N GLN A 159 6.43 -17.79 -9.58
CA GLN A 159 5.77 -16.49 -9.45
C GLN A 159 6.32 -15.42 -10.40
N ALA A 160 6.73 -15.79 -11.60
CA ALA A 160 7.30 -14.82 -12.56
C ALA A 160 6.33 -13.66 -12.85
N ASN A 161 5.05 -13.94 -13.05
CA ASN A 161 3.98 -12.96 -13.24
C ASN A 161 3.76 -12.09 -12.00
N TYR A 162 3.63 -12.70 -10.82
CA TYR A 162 3.40 -12.01 -9.56
C TYR A 162 4.61 -11.13 -9.18
N SER A 163 5.81 -11.70 -9.21
CA SER A 163 7.05 -10.97 -8.90
C SER A 163 7.25 -9.78 -9.84
N ALA A 164 7.05 -9.97 -11.14
CA ALA A 164 7.13 -8.88 -12.12
C ALA A 164 6.10 -7.78 -11.83
N SER A 165 4.84 -8.15 -11.52
CA SER A 165 3.80 -7.19 -11.20
C SER A 165 4.14 -6.36 -9.95
N LYS A 166 4.67 -6.99 -8.89
CA LYS A 166 5.01 -6.34 -7.63
C LYS A 166 6.29 -5.51 -7.72
N ALA A 167 7.27 -5.94 -8.49
CA ALA A 167 8.48 -5.17 -8.81
C ALA A 167 8.13 -3.90 -9.62
N GLY A 168 7.20 -3.97 -10.57
CA GLY A 168 6.74 -2.83 -11.36
C GLY A 168 6.17 -1.69 -10.52
N LEU A 169 5.57 -1.99 -9.35
CA LEU A 169 5.05 -0.97 -8.44
C LEU A 169 6.14 -0.05 -7.89
N VAL A 170 7.37 -0.55 -7.75
CA VAL A 170 8.52 0.24 -7.27
C VAL A 170 8.85 1.35 -8.28
N GLY A 171 8.95 0.99 -9.55
CA GLY A 171 9.18 1.96 -10.63
C GLY A 171 8.05 2.99 -10.72
N MET A 172 6.79 2.53 -10.61
CA MET A 172 5.62 3.40 -10.63
C MET A 172 5.61 4.37 -9.44
N ALA A 173 5.85 3.90 -8.21
CA ALA A 173 5.90 4.75 -7.02
C ALA A 173 6.97 5.85 -7.15
N ARG A 174 8.17 5.50 -7.62
CA ARG A 174 9.27 6.45 -7.83
C ARG A 174 8.96 7.48 -8.90
N SER A 175 8.29 7.08 -9.99
CA SER A 175 7.84 8.01 -11.04
C SER A 175 6.79 8.99 -10.49
N LEU A 176 5.76 8.49 -9.81
CA LEU A 176 4.72 9.32 -9.20
C LEU A 176 5.27 10.27 -8.13
N THR A 177 6.27 9.85 -7.36
CA THR A 177 6.97 10.72 -6.41
C THR A 177 7.60 11.92 -7.10
N ARG A 178 8.26 11.73 -8.25
CA ARG A 178 8.88 12.82 -9.01
C ARG A 178 7.85 13.73 -9.67
N GLU A 179 6.76 13.17 -10.16
CA GLU A 179 5.69 13.89 -10.85
C GLU A 179 4.81 14.69 -9.88
N LEU A 180 4.46 14.11 -8.74
CA LEU A 180 3.42 14.63 -7.84
C LEU A 180 3.96 15.24 -6.55
N GLY A 181 5.26 15.11 -6.26
CA GLY A 181 5.87 15.60 -5.02
C GLY A 181 5.68 17.08 -4.78
N SER A 182 5.72 17.92 -5.83
CA SER A 182 5.45 19.37 -5.74
C SER A 182 4.01 19.71 -5.30
N ARG A 183 3.14 18.72 -5.24
CA ARG A 183 1.75 18.79 -4.77
C ARG A 183 1.56 18.17 -3.38
N SER A 184 2.64 17.92 -2.64
CA SER A 184 2.62 17.28 -1.31
C SER A 184 1.96 15.89 -1.35
N ILE A 185 2.13 15.16 -2.45
CA ILE A 185 1.66 13.79 -2.63
C ILE A 185 2.85 12.86 -2.52
N THR A 186 2.77 11.87 -1.61
CA THR A 186 3.77 10.82 -1.47
C THR A 186 3.28 9.53 -2.13
N ALA A 187 4.22 8.73 -2.64
CA ALA A 187 3.93 7.42 -3.21
C ALA A 187 4.99 6.42 -2.73
N ASN A 188 4.55 5.38 -1.98
CA ASN A 188 5.43 4.40 -1.36
C ASN A 188 4.93 2.98 -1.63
N VAL A 189 5.85 2.01 -1.56
CA VAL A 189 5.55 0.58 -1.64
C VAL A 189 5.79 -0.05 -0.27
N VAL A 190 4.81 -0.79 0.24
CA VAL A 190 5.00 -1.68 1.38
C VAL A 190 5.10 -3.10 0.85
N ALA A 191 6.14 -3.81 1.22
CA ALA A 191 6.45 -5.15 0.72
C ALA A 191 6.34 -6.19 1.86
N PRO A 192 5.13 -6.79 2.08
CA PRO A 192 4.99 -7.85 3.06
C PRO A 192 5.76 -9.10 2.65
N GLY A 193 6.28 -9.82 3.66
CA GLY A 193 6.78 -11.18 3.52
C GLY A 193 5.67 -12.21 3.74
N PHE A 194 5.99 -13.29 4.47
CA PHE A 194 5.00 -14.28 4.90
C PHE A 194 4.17 -13.72 6.06
N ILE A 195 2.91 -13.43 5.78
CA ILE A 195 1.94 -12.87 6.73
C ILE A 195 0.82 -13.89 6.98
N ASP A 196 0.39 -14.04 8.21
CA ASP A 196 -0.66 -14.94 8.62
C ASP A 196 -2.02 -14.54 8.00
N THR A 197 -2.37 -15.20 6.93
CA THR A 197 -3.61 -15.01 6.16
C THR A 197 -4.16 -16.36 5.74
N ALA A 198 -5.37 -16.39 5.21
CA ALA A 198 -5.94 -17.63 4.65
C ALA A 198 -5.04 -18.25 3.55
N MET A 199 -4.29 -17.41 2.82
CA MET A 199 -3.37 -17.87 1.77
C MET A 199 -2.16 -18.61 2.36
N THR A 200 -1.53 -18.08 3.39
CA THR A 200 -0.35 -18.70 4.03
C THR A 200 -0.73 -19.91 4.87
N ARG A 201 -1.93 -19.91 5.47
CA ARG A 201 -2.47 -21.08 6.20
C ARG A 201 -2.82 -22.26 5.29
N ALA A 202 -3.03 -22.00 3.98
CA ALA A 202 -3.29 -23.06 2.99
C ALA A 202 -2.01 -23.76 2.52
N LEU A 203 -0.81 -23.29 2.87
CA LEU A 203 0.46 -23.95 2.61
C LEU A 203 0.57 -25.23 3.41
N ASP A 204 1.18 -26.27 2.82
CA ASP A 204 1.48 -27.50 3.55
C ASP A 204 2.58 -27.27 4.62
N GLN A 205 2.68 -28.21 5.57
CA GLN A 205 3.62 -28.07 6.70
C GLN A 205 5.07 -27.90 6.23
N LYS A 206 5.49 -28.61 5.18
CA LYS A 206 6.85 -28.52 4.65
C LYS A 206 7.14 -27.13 4.05
N GLN A 207 6.17 -26.57 3.34
CA GLN A 207 6.29 -25.22 2.79
C GLN A 207 6.35 -24.16 3.91
N GLN A 208 5.57 -24.34 4.98
CA GLN A 208 5.63 -23.47 6.15
C GLN A 208 6.98 -23.55 6.85
N GLU A 209 7.53 -24.74 7.04
CA GLU A 209 8.85 -24.93 7.66
C GLU A 209 9.97 -24.29 6.83
N ILE A 210 9.95 -24.45 5.50
CA ILE A 210 10.91 -23.83 4.59
C ILE A 210 10.81 -22.31 4.68
N ALA A 211 9.59 -21.75 4.70
CA ALA A 211 9.38 -20.31 4.84
C ALA A 211 9.93 -19.79 6.18
N LEU A 212 9.65 -20.50 7.28
CA LEU A 212 10.14 -20.12 8.62
C LEU A 212 11.67 -20.14 8.71
N GLN A 213 12.33 -21.13 8.10
CA GLN A 213 13.80 -21.20 8.08
C GLN A 213 14.44 -20.05 7.30
N ALA A 214 13.74 -19.54 6.28
CA ALA A 214 14.23 -18.42 5.47
C ALA A 214 14.04 -17.06 6.15
N ILE A 215 13.13 -16.94 7.12
CA ILE A 215 12.83 -15.67 7.81
C ILE A 215 13.78 -15.49 9.00
N PRO A 216 14.64 -14.45 9.03
CA PRO A 216 15.55 -14.20 10.16
C PRO A 216 14.87 -14.08 11.52
N LEU A 217 13.67 -13.49 11.60
CA LEU A 217 12.89 -13.42 12.83
C LEU A 217 12.21 -14.75 13.22
N GLN A 218 12.36 -15.82 12.44
CA GLN A 218 11.87 -17.19 12.69
C GLN A 218 10.39 -17.28 13.06
N ARG A 219 9.58 -16.38 12.52
CA ARG A 219 8.11 -16.40 12.65
C ARG A 219 7.43 -15.79 11.44
N ILE A 220 6.20 -16.20 11.24
CA ILE A 220 5.28 -15.53 10.30
C ILE A 220 4.86 -14.18 10.91
N GLY A 221 4.72 -13.15 10.09
CA GLY A 221 4.22 -11.84 10.50
C GLY A 221 2.70 -11.85 10.66
N TYR A 222 2.17 -10.90 11.44
CA TYR A 222 0.74 -10.69 11.59
C TYR A 222 0.24 -9.58 10.66
N VAL A 223 -1.04 -9.64 10.28
CA VAL A 223 -1.66 -8.61 9.43
C VAL A 223 -1.63 -7.22 10.09
N GLU A 224 -1.66 -7.16 11.42
CA GLU A 224 -1.57 -5.95 12.22
C GLU A 224 -0.21 -5.26 12.10
N GLU A 225 0.87 -6.01 11.89
CA GLU A 225 2.22 -5.45 11.68
C GLU A 225 2.29 -4.70 10.36
N VAL A 226 1.67 -5.24 9.30
CA VAL A 226 1.53 -4.53 8.02
C VAL A 226 0.63 -3.31 8.18
N ALA A 227 -0.51 -3.45 8.86
CA ALA A 227 -1.46 -2.36 9.08
C ALA A 227 -0.82 -1.20 9.87
N GLY A 228 0.07 -1.49 10.83
CA GLY A 228 0.82 -0.48 11.57
C GLY A 228 1.72 0.38 10.68
N VAL A 229 2.42 -0.23 9.73
CA VAL A 229 3.26 0.50 8.75
C VAL A 229 2.40 1.35 7.82
N ILE A 230 1.26 0.83 7.36
CA ILE A 230 0.33 1.59 6.52
C ILE A 230 -0.25 2.79 7.28
N SER A 231 -0.64 2.62 8.54
CA SER A 231 -1.12 3.69 9.41
C SER A 231 -0.08 4.80 9.56
N PHE A 232 1.18 4.45 9.78
CA PHE A 232 2.29 5.41 9.82
C PHE A 232 2.43 6.14 8.48
N LEU A 233 2.45 5.44 7.35
CA LEU A 233 2.58 6.06 6.03
C LEU A 233 1.39 6.94 5.63
N ALA A 234 0.22 6.70 6.18
CA ALA A 234 -0.97 7.53 5.99
C ALA A 234 -0.93 8.82 6.81
N SER A 235 -0.11 8.88 7.86
CA SER A 235 -0.01 9.99 8.80
C SER A 235 0.78 11.20 8.25
N GLU A 236 0.73 12.31 8.99
CA GLU A 236 1.55 13.49 8.71
C GLU A 236 3.05 13.24 9.01
N ASP A 237 3.36 12.36 9.96
CA ASP A 237 4.74 12.02 10.35
C ASP A 237 5.54 11.40 9.19
N ALA A 238 4.85 10.74 8.23
CA ALA A 238 5.45 10.18 7.03
C ALA A 238 5.50 11.15 5.83
N GLY A 239 5.20 12.43 6.04
CA GLY A 239 5.08 13.43 4.96
C GLY A 239 6.36 13.64 4.13
N TYR A 240 7.53 13.23 4.63
CA TYR A 240 8.81 13.32 3.91
C TYR A 240 9.31 11.97 3.37
N ILE A 241 8.52 10.90 3.52
CA ILE A 241 8.83 9.57 2.98
C ILE A 241 8.09 9.41 1.66
N SER A 242 8.83 9.35 0.55
CA SER A 242 8.26 9.17 -0.79
C SER A 242 9.23 8.43 -1.71
N GLY A 243 8.72 7.53 -2.54
CA GLY A 243 9.50 6.66 -3.42
C GLY A 243 10.18 5.50 -2.69
N ALA A 244 9.86 5.30 -1.41
CA ALA A 244 10.45 4.25 -0.59
C ALA A 244 9.80 2.88 -0.86
N VAL A 245 10.60 1.84 -0.63
CA VAL A 245 10.13 0.46 -0.50
C VAL A 245 10.38 0.04 0.94
N ILE A 246 9.32 -0.33 1.65
CA ILE A 246 9.36 -0.67 3.07
C ILE A 246 9.01 -2.15 3.24
N PRO A 247 10.01 -3.02 3.45
CA PRO A 247 9.76 -4.42 3.75
C PRO A 247 9.09 -4.58 5.13
N VAL A 248 8.11 -5.48 5.19
CA VAL A 248 7.47 -5.95 6.44
C VAL A 248 7.50 -7.47 6.39
N ASP A 249 8.69 -8.05 6.56
CA ASP A 249 8.99 -9.41 6.13
C ASP A 249 9.88 -10.21 7.10
N GLY A 250 10.15 -9.66 8.27
CA GLY A 250 11.02 -10.32 9.26
C GLY A 250 12.49 -10.46 8.82
N GLY A 251 12.92 -9.64 7.85
CA GLY A 251 14.28 -9.66 7.30
C GLY A 251 14.46 -10.58 6.10
N LEU A 252 13.39 -11.21 5.59
CA LEU A 252 13.45 -12.17 4.49
C LEU A 252 14.03 -11.57 3.21
N GLY A 253 13.67 -10.33 2.89
CA GLY A 253 14.10 -9.63 1.67
C GLY A 253 15.19 -8.58 1.89
N MET A 254 15.94 -8.63 3.00
CA MET A 254 16.99 -7.62 3.25
C MET A 254 18.13 -7.70 2.21
N GLY A 255 18.72 -6.52 1.92
CA GLY A 255 19.80 -6.41 0.95
C GLY A 255 19.38 -5.87 -0.42
N HIS A 256 18.22 -5.24 -0.52
CA HIS A 256 17.67 -4.69 -1.77
C HIS A 256 17.52 -3.18 -1.73
#